data_d8af5c8a4940f045e93e69e9e4a789dc
#
_entry.id   d8af5c8a4940f045e93e69e9e4a789dc
#
_cell.length_a   1.000
_cell.length_b   1.000
_cell.length_c   1.000
_cell.angle_alpha   90.00
_cell.angle_beta   90.00
_cell.angle_gamma   90.00
#
_symmetry.space_group_name_H-M   'P 1'
#
loop_
_entity.id
_entity.type
_entity.pdbx_description
1 polymer ?
#
loop_
_entity_poly.entity_id
_entity_poly.type
_entity_poly.pdbx_seq_one_letter_code
_entity_poly.pdbx_strand_id
1 'polypeptide(L)'
;MDLTAAEIRVLGCLVEKQRTTPDGYPLTLNALRMACNQATARDPVVRYDDATVREAMTRLSRRRWARLAGGGRAPKFRHLLDDALTRAPDELAVLCVLMLRGPQTPGELKQRTDRLHQFAGLAAIHETLHRLIDRELVMQLERRPGQKEERYVQRLGEDADELVAAAPAFASHAPPAPAAMHAPPPAAMHAPPRDAAGSAPSPAGAEAQPPVAPIASDPALEQRVASLETQVAALRAELRALIDML
;
A
#
# COMPACT_ATOMS: atom_id res chain seq x y z
N MET A 1 -19.15 11.57 -1.44
CA MET A 1 -18.89 10.38 -0.58
C MET A 1 -18.01 10.86 0.56
N ASP A 2 -18.21 10.36 1.80
CA ASP A 2 -17.61 11.00 2.99
C ASP A 2 -16.56 10.11 3.63
N LEU A 3 -15.50 9.77 2.86
CA LEU A 3 -14.38 9.04 3.39
C LEU A 3 -13.33 9.98 3.99
N THR A 4 -12.79 9.61 5.14
CA THR A 4 -11.65 10.31 5.72
C THR A 4 -10.36 10.04 4.93
N ALA A 5 -9.36 10.92 5.07
CA ALA A 5 -8.06 10.74 4.45
C ALA A 5 -7.41 9.38 4.79
N ALA A 6 -7.62 8.87 6.02
CA ALA A 6 -7.14 7.57 6.45
C ALA A 6 -7.86 6.41 5.73
N GLU A 7 -9.17 6.49 5.55
CA GLU A 7 -9.96 5.50 4.81
C GLU A 7 -9.54 5.44 3.34
N ILE A 8 -9.36 6.60 2.70
CA ILE A 8 -8.88 6.71 1.31
C ILE A 8 -7.48 6.07 1.17
N ARG A 9 -6.56 6.40 2.09
CA ARG A 9 -5.22 5.84 2.10
C ARG A 9 -5.22 4.32 2.26
N VAL A 10 -6.01 3.80 3.18
CA VAL A 10 -6.15 2.36 3.45
C VAL A 10 -6.70 1.64 2.21
N LEU A 11 -7.76 2.17 1.59
CA LEU A 11 -8.33 1.60 0.36
C LEU A 11 -7.32 1.57 -0.78
N GLY A 12 -6.66 2.70 -1.05
CA GLY A 12 -5.63 2.77 -2.09
C GLY A 12 -4.51 1.75 -1.87
N CYS A 13 -4.05 1.57 -0.62
CA CYS A 13 -3.05 0.57 -0.28
C CYS A 13 -3.54 -0.87 -0.51
N LEU A 14 -4.78 -1.18 -0.15
CA LEU A 14 -5.35 -2.51 -0.38
C LEU A 14 -5.46 -2.84 -1.87
N VAL A 15 -5.91 -1.89 -2.70
CA VAL A 15 -5.97 -2.05 -4.17
C VAL A 15 -4.57 -2.21 -4.76
N GLU A 16 -3.64 -1.32 -4.40
CA GLU A 16 -2.26 -1.39 -4.88
C GLU A 16 -1.64 -2.75 -4.57
N LYS A 17 -1.71 -3.22 -3.32
CA LYS A 17 -1.06 -4.46 -2.90
C LYS A 17 -1.71 -5.71 -3.48
N GLN A 18 -3.02 -5.70 -3.72
CA GLN A 18 -3.67 -6.78 -4.45
C GLN A 18 -3.08 -6.96 -5.85
N ARG A 19 -2.76 -5.86 -6.55
CA ARG A 19 -2.24 -5.88 -7.93
C ARG A 19 -0.72 -6.07 -8.00
N THR A 20 0.02 -5.44 -7.09
CA THR A 20 1.50 -5.40 -7.17
C THR A 20 2.19 -6.50 -6.37
N THR A 21 1.54 -7.03 -5.34
CA THR A 21 2.08 -8.09 -4.46
C THR A 21 1.00 -9.10 -4.07
N PRO A 22 0.42 -9.84 -5.04
CA PRO A 22 -0.72 -10.74 -4.81
C PRO A 22 -0.38 -11.86 -3.80
N ASP A 23 0.84 -12.36 -3.77
CA ASP A 23 1.27 -13.41 -2.83
C ASP A 23 1.21 -12.95 -1.36
N GLY A 24 1.40 -11.66 -1.13
CA GLY A 24 1.28 -11.04 0.20
C GLY A 24 -0.13 -10.61 0.57
N TYR A 25 -1.09 -10.71 -0.34
CA TYR A 25 -2.47 -10.26 -0.15
C TYR A 25 -3.40 -11.44 0.19
N PRO A 26 -4.38 -11.30 1.09
CA PRO A 26 -4.80 -10.12 1.87
C PRO A 26 -3.78 -9.69 2.95
N LEU A 27 -3.81 -8.40 3.35
CA LEU A 27 -2.82 -7.79 4.23
C LEU A 27 -3.16 -7.97 5.72
N THR A 28 -2.17 -8.26 6.56
CA THR A 28 -2.28 -8.10 8.01
C THR A 28 -2.34 -6.62 8.40
N LEU A 29 -2.77 -6.29 9.63
CA LEU A 29 -2.81 -4.91 10.11
C LEU A 29 -1.43 -4.23 10.01
N ASN A 30 -0.37 -4.91 10.44
CA ASN A 30 0.99 -4.37 10.36
C ASN A 30 1.43 -4.13 8.90
N ALA A 31 1.20 -5.10 8.00
CA ALA A 31 1.52 -4.92 6.58
C ALA A 31 0.75 -3.76 5.95
N LEU A 32 -0.54 -3.59 6.31
CA LEU A 32 -1.36 -2.49 5.83
C LEU A 32 -0.87 -1.14 6.38
N ARG A 33 -0.53 -1.05 7.67
CA ARG A 33 0.07 0.15 8.26
C ARG A 33 1.39 0.51 7.59
N MET A 34 2.26 -0.45 7.36
CA MET A 34 3.51 -0.22 6.61
C MET A 34 3.24 0.27 5.19
N ALA A 35 2.25 -0.29 4.50
CA ALA A 35 1.86 0.16 3.17
C ALA A 35 1.32 1.60 3.17
N CYS A 36 0.54 2.00 4.18
CA CYS A 36 0.05 3.38 4.33
C CYS A 36 1.19 4.38 4.54
N ASN A 37 2.19 4.01 5.32
CA ASN A 37 3.30 4.85 5.78
C ASN A 37 4.54 4.83 4.85
N GLN A 38 4.44 4.22 3.67
CA GLN A 38 5.56 4.23 2.71
C GLN A 38 5.98 5.66 2.38
N ALA A 39 7.29 5.90 2.30
CA ALA A 39 7.85 7.20 1.92
C ALA A 39 7.78 7.45 0.40
N THR A 40 7.61 6.40 -0.40
CA THR A 40 7.53 6.48 -1.86
C THR A 40 6.14 6.14 -2.35
N ALA A 41 5.77 6.69 -3.50
CA ALA A 41 4.47 6.45 -4.14
C ALA A 41 3.26 6.86 -3.26
N ARG A 42 3.45 7.80 -2.34
CA ARG A 42 2.44 8.37 -1.44
C ARG A 42 2.57 9.88 -1.41
N ASP A 43 1.43 10.56 -1.49
CA ASP A 43 1.33 11.99 -1.31
C ASP A 43 -0.02 12.31 -0.64
N PRO A 44 -0.01 12.96 0.55
CA PRO A 44 1.16 13.23 1.39
C PRO A 44 1.74 11.96 2.02
N VAL A 45 3.01 12.01 2.44
CA VAL A 45 3.60 10.97 3.30
C VAL A 45 3.01 11.09 4.70
N VAL A 46 2.46 9.98 5.21
CA VAL A 46 1.79 9.94 6.53
C VAL A 46 2.49 8.99 7.49
N ARG A 47 2.17 9.10 8.78
CA ARG A 47 2.64 8.20 9.85
C ARG A 47 1.45 7.74 10.69
N TYR A 48 0.61 6.89 10.12
CA TYR A 48 -0.51 6.30 10.84
C TYR A 48 -0.05 5.22 11.81
N ASP A 49 -0.65 5.19 12.97
CA ASP A 49 -0.51 4.11 13.94
C ASP A 49 -1.51 2.96 13.67
N ASP A 50 -1.42 1.90 14.46
CA ASP A 50 -2.32 0.75 14.33
C ASP A 50 -3.77 1.11 14.68
N ALA A 51 -4.00 2.08 15.58
CA ALA A 51 -5.34 2.51 15.98
C ALA A 51 -6.04 3.21 14.80
N THR A 52 -5.38 4.15 14.16
CA THR A 52 -5.88 4.87 12.97
C THR A 52 -6.24 3.90 11.84
N VAL A 53 -5.36 2.94 11.53
CA VAL A 53 -5.62 1.97 10.44
C VAL A 53 -6.77 1.03 10.80
N ARG A 54 -6.87 0.60 12.07
CA ARG A 54 -7.97 -0.26 12.54
C ARG A 54 -9.31 0.48 12.52
N GLU A 55 -9.34 1.74 12.91
CA GLU A 55 -10.54 2.56 12.84
C GLU A 55 -11.01 2.75 11.41
N ALA A 56 -10.11 3.11 10.49
CA ALA A 56 -10.41 3.22 9.07
C ALA A 56 -10.98 1.90 8.52
N MET A 57 -10.37 0.76 8.84
CA MET A 57 -10.86 -0.56 8.44
C MET A 57 -12.25 -0.87 9.02
N THR A 58 -12.52 -0.47 10.25
CA THR A 58 -13.85 -0.65 10.87
C THR A 58 -14.93 0.13 10.11
N ARG A 59 -14.67 1.39 9.79
CA ARG A 59 -15.58 2.24 9.02
C ARG A 59 -15.81 1.71 7.61
N LEU A 60 -14.73 1.34 6.91
CA LEU A 60 -14.78 0.73 5.58
C LEU A 60 -15.54 -0.61 5.56
N SER A 61 -15.42 -1.41 6.63
CA SER A 61 -16.16 -2.67 6.75
C SER A 61 -17.66 -2.45 6.93
N ARG A 62 -18.07 -1.43 7.70
CA ARG A 62 -19.48 -1.04 7.84
C ARG A 62 -20.09 -0.58 6.50
N ARG A 63 -19.31 0.10 5.68
CA ARG A 63 -19.70 0.53 4.31
C ARG A 63 -19.63 -0.60 3.29
N ARG A 64 -19.13 -1.81 3.66
CA ARG A 64 -18.87 -2.94 2.76
C ARG A 64 -17.88 -2.64 1.62
N TRP A 65 -16.92 -1.75 1.87
CA TRP A 65 -15.84 -1.42 0.93
C TRP A 65 -14.56 -2.17 1.21
N ALA A 66 -14.45 -2.74 2.41
CA ALA A 66 -13.40 -3.65 2.80
C ALA A 66 -13.95 -4.70 3.76
N ARG A 67 -13.23 -5.80 3.95
CA ARG A 67 -13.60 -6.84 4.93
C ARG A 67 -12.41 -7.57 5.50
N LEU A 68 -12.62 -8.24 6.62
CA LEU A 68 -11.73 -9.28 7.08
C LEU A 68 -11.79 -10.48 6.12
N ALA A 69 -10.62 -10.97 5.71
CA ALA A 69 -10.48 -12.24 5.02
C ALA A 69 -10.23 -13.32 6.09
N GLY A 70 -11.13 -14.29 6.18
CA GLY A 70 -11.04 -15.37 7.17
C GLY A 70 -9.98 -16.40 6.82
N GLY A 71 -9.53 -17.21 7.81
CA GLY A 71 -8.81 -18.47 7.60
C GLY A 71 -7.34 -18.51 8.02
N GLY A 72 -6.83 -17.55 8.80
CA GLY A 72 -5.44 -17.60 9.25
C GLY A 72 -5.26 -17.25 10.74
N ARG A 73 -4.02 -17.48 11.23
CA ARG A 73 -3.61 -17.17 12.62
C ARG A 73 -3.73 -15.67 12.95
N ALA A 74 -3.59 -14.78 11.95
CA ALA A 74 -3.73 -13.34 12.09
C ALA A 74 -4.87 -12.83 11.20
N PRO A 75 -5.69 -11.85 11.67
CA PRO A 75 -6.70 -11.20 10.86
C PRO A 75 -6.05 -10.49 9.66
N LYS A 76 -6.57 -10.75 8.47
CA LYS A 76 -6.13 -10.13 7.23
C LYS A 76 -7.27 -9.33 6.61
N PHE A 77 -6.95 -8.30 5.84
CA PHE A 77 -7.88 -7.34 5.26
C PHE A 77 -7.82 -7.37 3.74
N ARG A 78 -8.99 -7.23 3.10
CA ARG A 78 -9.12 -7.06 1.64
C ARG A 78 -10.15 -5.98 1.33
N HIS A 79 -9.97 -5.29 0.19
CA HIS A 79 -11.00 -4.39 -0.32
C HIS A 79 -12.13 -5.16 -1.03
N LEU A 80 -13.24 -4.47 -1.25
CA LEU A 80 -14.41 -4.92 -2.00
C LEU A 80 -14.80 -3.89 -3.07
N LEU A 81 -13.85 -3.08 -3.54
CA LEU A 81 -14.13 -2.00 -4.49
C LEU A 81 -14.55 -2.51 -5.87
N ASP A 82 -14.17 -3.75 -6.22
CA ASP A 82 -14.63 -4.40 -7.44
C ASP A 82 -16.18 -4.50 -7.46
N ASP A 83 -16.80 -4.72 -6.30
CA ASP A 83 -18.25 -4.80 -6.18
C ASP A 83 -18.89 -3.45 -5.78
N ALA A 84 -18.17 -2.64 -5.00
CA ALA A 84 -18.71 -1.40 -4.44
C ALA A 84 -18.64 -0.19 -5.39
N LEU A 85 -17.60 -0.09 -6.20
CA LEU A 85 -17.38 1.04 -7.09
C LEU A 85 -17.31 0.63 -8.57
N THR A 86 -16.35 -0.23 -8.95
CA THR A 86 -16.14 -0.59 -10.35
C THR A 86 -15.43 -1.92 -10.49
N ARG A 87 -15.88 -2.73 -11.44
CA ARG A 87 -15.22 -3.96 -11.89
C ARG A 87 -14.21 -3.72 -13.01
N ALA A 88 -14.18 -2.51 -13.58
CA ALA A 88 -13.24 -2.14 -14.64
C ALA A 88 -11.83 -1.96 -14.08
N PRO A 89 -10.85 -2.78 -14.49
CA PRO A 89 -9.50 -2.75 -13.95
C PRO A 89 -8.76 -1.43 -14.18
N ASP A 90 -9.04 -0.77 -15.28
CA ASP A 90 -8.49 0.53 -15.68
C ASP A 90 -9.01 1.64 -14.78
N GLU A 91 -10.32 1.68 -14.50
CA GLU A 91 -10.93 2.63 -13.57
C GLU A 91 -10.37 2.47 -12.16
N LEU A 92 -10.25 1.23 -11.68
CA LEU A 92 -9.71 0.93 -10.36
C LEU A 92 -8.23 1.34 -10.24
N ALA A 93 -7.45 1.18 -11.32
CA ALA A 93 -6.06 1.61 -11.37
C ALA A 93 -5.91 3.15 -11.27
N VAL A 94 -6.73 3.89 -12.01
CA VAL A 94 -6.77 5.36 -11.95
C VAL A 94 -7.17 5.83 -10.55
N LEU A 95 -8.26 5.29 -9.99
CA LEU A 95 -8.71 5.63 -8.64
C LEU A 95 -7.64 5.31 -7.60
N CYS A 96 -6.94 4.18 -7.71
CA CYS A 96 -5.87 3.80 -6.80
C CYS A 96 -4.74 4.84 -6.78
N VAL A 97 -4.28 5.29 -7.96
CA VAL A 97 -3.23 6.32 -8.04
C VAL A 97 -3.71 7.64 -7.44
N LEU A 98 -4.95 8.06 -7.73
CA LEU A 98 -5.52 9.29 -7.18
C LEU A 98 -5.71 9.23 -5.65
N MET A 99 -6.11 8.08 -5.10
CA MET A 99 -6.22 7.87 -3.65
C MET A 99 -4.86 7.92 -2.94
N LEU A 100 -3.79 7.47 -3.58
CA LEU A 100 -2.48 7.39 -2.97
C LEU A 100 -1.62 8.62 -3.17
N ARG A 101 -1.84 9.39 -4.24
CA ARG A 101 -0.97 10.48 -4.67
C ARG A 101 -1.66 11.83 -4.88
N GLY A 102 -2.97 11.91 -4.58
CA GLY A 102 -3.72 13.14 -4.79
C GLY A 102 -3.85 13.52 -6.28
N PRO A 103 -3.99 14.82 -6.61
CA PRO A 103 -4.26 15.29 -7.96
C PRO A 103 -3.16 14.95 -8.97
N GLN A 104 -3.51 14.38 -10.12
CA GLN A 104 -2.59 13.91 -11.17
C GLN A 104 -2.99 14.42 -12.54
N THR A 105 -2.01 14.66 -13.43
CA THR A 105 -2.23 14.86 -14.87
C THR A 105 -2.46 13.52 -15.58
N PRO A 106 -3.04 13.50 -16.79
CA PRO A 106 -3.18 12.27 -17.59
C PRO A 106 -1.85 11.58 -17.88
N GLY A 107 -0.78 12.36 -18.12
CA GLY A 107 0.56 11.83 -18.32
C GLY A 107 1.11 11.13 -17.05
N GLU A 108 0.94 11.76 -15.88
CA GLU A 108 1.31 11.16 -14.58
C GLU A 108 0.50 9.90 -14.29
N LEU A 109 -0.80 9.89 -14.59
CA LEU A 109 -1.66 8.72 -14.43
C LEU A 109 -1.17 7.57 -15.28
N LYS A 110 -0.92 7.80 -16.58
CA LYS A 110 -0.40 6.77 -17.48
C LYS A 110 0.87 6.12 -16.93
N GLN A 111 1.83 6.92 -16.49
CA GLN A 111 3.10 6.42 -15.96
C GLN A 111 2.92 5.66 -14.63
N ARG A 112 2.04 6.15 -13.74
CA ARG A 112 1.91 5.62 -12.37
C ARG A 112 0.98 4.43 -12.26
N THR A 113 0.13 4.18 -13.27
CA THR A 113 -0.75 3.02 -13.35
C THR A 113 -0.08 1.78 -13.96
N ASP A 114 1.07 1.89 -14.59
CA ASP A 114 1.73 0.81 -15.36
C ASP A 114 1.79 -0.54 -14.61
N ARG A 115 2.03 -0.51 -13.30
CA ARG A 115 2.09 -1.71 -12.45
C ARG A 115 0.71 -2.23 -12.01
N LEU A 116 -0.35 -1.45 -12.22
CA LEU A 116 -1.72 -1.77 -11.84
C LEU A 116 -2.55 -2.18 -13.06
N HIS A 117 -2.41 -1.43 -14.14
CA HIS A 117 -3.06 -1.62 -15.42
C HIS A 117 -2.27 -0.90 -16.52
N GLN A 118 -1.98 -1.58 -17.62
CA GLN A 118 -1.27 -0.99 -18.76
C GLN A 118 -2.26 -0.35 -19.73
N PHE A 119 -2.18 0.97 -19.86
CA PHE A 119 -2.97 1.72 -20.83
C PHE A 119 -2.26 1.78 -22.17
N ALA A 120 -3.00 1.61 -23.27
CA ALA A 120 -2.48 1.65 -24.63
C ALA A 120 -1.90 3.05 -25.00
N GLY A 121 -2.41 4.12 -24.36
CA GLY A 121 -1.98 5.49 -24.62
C GLY A 121 -2.74 6.50 -23.75
N LEU A 122 -2.48 7.80 -23.99
CA LEU A 122 -3.17 8.87 -23.28
C LEU A 122 -4.67 8.92 -23.61
N ALA A 123 -5.06 8.54 -24.83
CA ALA A 123 -6.48 8.47 -25.20
C ALA A 123 -7.26 7.53 -24.30
N ALA A 124 -6.72 6.33 -23.99
CA ALA A 124 -7.36 5.39 -23.09
C ALA A 124 -7.46 5.92 -21.63
N ILE A 125 -6.48 6.70 -21.18
CA ILE A 125 -6.57 7.40 -19.87
C ILE A 125 -7.71 8.42 -19.89
N HIS A 126 -7.84 9.23 -20.94
CA HIS A 126 -8.91 10.22 -21.05
C HIS A 126 -10.30 9.56 -21.08
N GLU A 127 -10.47 8.48 -21.84
CA GLU A 127 -11.71 7.72 -21.86
C GLU A 127 -12.08 7.17 -20.46
N THR A 128 -11.11 6.64 -19.73
CA THR A 128 -11.31 6.15 -18.37
C THR A 128 -11.67 7.30 -17.42
N LEU A 129 -10.99 8.45 -17.53
CA LEU A 129 -11.29 9.63 -16.74
C LEU A 129 -12.71 10.16 -17.01
N HIS A 130 -13.15 10.20 -18.27
CA HIS A 130 -14.52 10.62 -18.63
C HIS A 130 -15.55 9.70 -17.96
N ARG A 131 -15.39 8.37 -18.05
CA ARG A 131 -16.29 7.44 -17.37
C ARG A 131 -16.33 7.62 -15.84
N LEU A 132 -15.18 7.92 -15.24
CA LEU A 132 -15.12 8.19 -13.80
C LEU A 132 -15.75 9.53 -13.42
N ILE A 133 -15.65 10.54 -14.28
CA ILE A 133 -16.31 11.85 -14.10
C ILE A 133 -17.83 11.71 -14.23
N ASP A 134 -18.31 11.01 -15.24
CA ASP A 134 -19.75 10.74 -15.47
C ASP A 134 -20.39 10.04 -14.26
N ARG A 135 -19.59 9.28 -13.52
CA ARG A 135 -19.99 8.58 -12.29
C ARG A 135 -19.70 9.37 -11.00
N GLU A 136 -19.26 10.60 -11.11
CA GLU A 136 -18.90 11.47 -9.99
C GLU A 136 -17.83 10.91 -9.03
N LEU A 137 -17.01 9.99 -9.53
CA LEU A 137 -15.89 9.39 -8.74
C LEU A 137 -14.60 10.19 -8.85
N VAL A 138 -14.45 10.95 -9.92
CA VAL A 138 -13.31 11.82 -10.22
C VAL A 138 -13.82 13.17 -10.68
N MET A 139 -13.05 14.22 -10.43
CA MET A 139 -13.30 15.54 -11.01
C MET A 139 -12.02 16.10 -11.62
N GLN A 140 -12.20 16.93 -12.63
CA GLN A 140 -11.17 17.72 -13.24
C GLN A 140 -11.02 19.03 -12.46
N LEU A 141 -9.78 19.38 -12.12
CA LEU A 141 -9.46 20.65 -11.47
C LEU A 141 -9.22 21.74 -12.51
N GLU A 142 -9.64 22.97 -12.19
CA GLU A 142 -9.31 24.12 -13.02
C GLU A 142 -7.79 24.30 -13.12
N ARG A 143 -7.32 24.65 -14.32
CA ARG A 143 -5.92 24.98 -14.54
C ARG A 143 -5.55 26.27 -13.83
N ARG A 144 -4.49 26.21 -13.03
CA ARG A 144 -3.92 27.40 -12.38
C ARG A 144 -2.95 28.11 -13.32
N PRO A 145 -2.73 29.41 -13.13
CA PRO A 145 -1.68 30.14 -13.85
C PRO A 145 -0.33 29.42 -13.75
N GLY A 146 0.30 29.16 -14.89
CA GLY A 146 1.58 28.42 -14.99
C GLY A 146 1.47 26.90 -15.10
N GLN A 147 0.29 26.30 -14.97
CA GLN A 147 0.09 24.86 -15.23
C GLN A 147 -0.17 24.61 -16.72
N LYS A 148 0.59 23.68 -17.31
CA LYS A 148 0.45 23.30 -18.73
C LYS A 148 -0.70 22.32 -18.96
N GLU A 149 -0.99 21.45 -17.98
CA GLU A 149 -1.95 20.35 -18.09
C GLU A 149 -2.98 20.42 -16.96
N GLU A 150 -4.15 19.89 -17.25
CA GLU A 150 -5.24 19.71 -16.29
C GLU A 150 -4.90 18.60 -15.31
N ARG A 151 -5.41 18.70 -14.08
CA ARG A 151 -5.27 17.68 -13.06
C ARG A 151 -6.61 17.11 -12.67
N TYR A 152 -6.59 15.85 -12.27
CA TYR A 152 -7.78 15.11 -11.87
C TYR A 152 -7.60 14.63 -10.43
N VAL A 153 -8.69 14.64 -9.65
CA VAL A 153 -8.72 14.22 -8.25
C VAL A 153 -9.91 13.31 -8.00
N GLN A 154 -9.78 12.36 -7.09
CA GLN A 154 -10.90 11.51 -6.66
C GLN A 154 -11.89 12.30 -5.79
N ARG A 155 -13.19 11.96 -5.87
CA ARG A 155 -14.28 12.57 -5.08
C ARG A 155 -14.83 11.62 -4.00
N LEU A 156 -14.00 10.78 -3.43
CA LEU A 156 -14.41 9.82 -2.41
C LEU A 156 -14.39 10.40 -1.00
N GLY A 157 -13.65 11.48 -0.76
CA GLY A 157 -13.46 12.12 0.55
C GLY A 157 -14.39 13.31 0.80
N GLU A 158 -14.55 13.65 2.09
CA GLU A 158 -15.21 14.87 2.54
C GLU A 158 -14.47 16.12 2.06
N ASP A 159 -13.13 16.05 1.98
CA ASP A 159 -12.24 17.16 1.63
C ASP A 159 -12.08 17.35 0.11
N ALA A 160 -12.83 16.62 -0.73
CA ALA A 160 -12.66 16.73 -2.18
C ALA A 160 -12.84 18.17 -2.67
N ASP A 161 -13.79 18.91 -2.11
CA ASP A 161 -14.05 20.31 -2.45
C ASP A 161 -13.04 21.27 -1.80
N GLU A 162 -12.51 20.96 -0.60
CA GLU A 162 -11.41 21.70 0.03
C GLU A 162 -10.07 21.47 -0.65
N LEU A 163 -9.79 20.26 -1.13
CA LEU A 163 -8.61 19.95 -1.95
C LEU A 163 -8.61 20.74 -3.27
N VAL A 164 -9.79 21.06 -3.80
CA VAL A 164 -9.95 22.00 -4.94
C VAL A 164 -9.50 23.41 -4.55
N ALA A 165 -9.89 23.87 -3.38
CA ALA A 165 -9.59 25.23 -2.89
C ALA A 165 -8.17 25.36 -2.35
N ALA A 166 -7.66 24.32 -1.68
CA ALA A 166 -6.40 24.31 -0.92
C ALA A 166 -5.24 23.65 -1.64
N ALA A 167 -5.39 23.13 -2.91
CA ALA A 167 -4.28 22.48 -3.58
C ALA A 167 -3.08 23.43 -3.68
N PRO A 168 -2.07 23.36 -2.76
CA PRO A 168 -0.85 24.12 -2.91
C PRO A 168 -0.23 23.73 -4.25
N ALA A 169 0.58 24.62 -4.81
CA ALA A 169 1.42 24.27 -5.95
C ALA A 169 2.28 23.07 -5.53
N PHE A 170 1.79 21.85 -5.77
CA PHE A 170 2.62 20.66 -5.56
C PHE A 170 3.83 20.81 -6.46
N ALA A 171 4.97 21.09 -5.82
CA ALA A 171 6.24 21.11 -6.49
C ALA A 171 6.36 19.77 -7.22
N SER A 172 6.55 19.86 -8.53
CA SER A 172 6.89 18.73 -9.38
C SER A 172 8.13 18.06 -8.76
N HIS A 173 7.92 17.03 -7.93
CA HIS A 173 8.97 16.10 -7.62
C HIS A 173 9.15 15.25 -8.86
N ALA A 174 9.93 15.76 -9.79
CA ALA A 174 10.55 14.93 -10.81
C ALA A 174 11.25 13.77 -10.04
N PRO A 175 11.06 12.52 -10.47
CA PRO A 175 11.84 11.43 -9.89
C PRO A 175 13.31 11.81 -10.04
N PRO A 176 14.17 11.58 -9.02
CA PRO A 176 15.60 11.79 -9.19
C PRO A 176 16.03 10.99 -10.42
N ALA A 177 16.68 11.66 -11.36
CA ALA A 177 17.28 11.00 -12.50
C ALA A 177 18.09 9.81 -11.98
N PRO A 178 18.06 8.64 -12.65
CA PRO A 178 18.90 7.53 -12.25
C PRO A 178 20.33 8.03 -12.17
N ALA A 179 20.94 7.92 -10.98
CA ALA A 179 22.33 8.29 -10.77
C ALA A 179 23.14 7.62 -11.88
N ALA A 180 23.80 8.44 -12.67
CA ALA A 180 24.72 7.97 -13.69
C ALA A 180 25.70 7.03 -12.98
N MET A 181 25.65 5.76 -13.33
CA MET A 181 26.63 4.79 -12.89
C MET A 181 28.00 5.31 -13.33
N HIS A 182 28.80 5.73 -12.35
CA HIS A 182 30.21 6.02 -12.59
C HIS A 182 30.83 4.75 -13.17
N ALA A 183 31.23 4.83 -14.43
CA ALA A 183 32.07 3.83 -15.05
C ALA A 183 33.37 3.75 -14.23
N PRO A 184 33.82 2.54 -13.88
CA PRO A 184 35.12 2.40 -13.23
C PRO A 184 36.23 2.85 -14.17
N PRO A 185 37.31 3.48 -13.66
CA PRO A 185 38.45 3.89 -14.50
C PRO A 185 39.11 2.67 -15.15
N PRO A 186 39.70 2.81 -16.35
CA PRO A 186 40.33 1.72 -17.04
C PRO A 186 41.53 1.20 -16.23
N ALA A 187 41.53 -0.11 -15.97
CA ALA A 187 42.60 -0.80 -15.29
C ALA A 187 43.87 -0.73 -16.16
N ALA A 188 44.96 -0.25 -15.57
CA ALA A 188 46.29 -0.29 -16.15
C ALA A 188 46.71 -1.75 -16.38
N MET A 189 47.11 -2.03 -17.63
CA MET A 189 47.73 -3.28 -18.04
C MET A 189 49.07 -3.47 -17.30
N HIS A 190 49.16 -4.50 -16.48
CA HIS A 190 50.44 -5.11 -16.11
C HIS A 190 50.42 -6.57 -16.52
N ALA A 191 51.41 -6.93 -17.36
CA ALA A 191 51.67 -8.26 -17.85
C ALA A 191 52.26 -9.18 -16.75
N PRO A 192 52.13 -10.50 -16.88
CA PRO A 192 52.43 -11.45 -15.84
C PRO A 192 53.88 -11.92 -15.84
N PRO A 193 54.40 -12.48 -14.77
CA PRO A 193 55.38 -13.54 -14.86
C PRO A 193 54.76 -14.92 -14.57
N ARG A 194 55.25 -15.89 -15.33
CA ARG A 194 54.98 -17.31 -15.26
C ARG A 194 55.69 -17.94 -14.04
N ASP A 195 55.13 -19.04 -13.66
CA ASP A 195 55.70 -20.30 -13.21
C ASP A 195 55.39 -20.79 -11.80
N ALA A 196 54.95 -21.97 -11.83
CA ALA A 196 55.18 -23.17 -11.04
C ALA A 196 54.03 -23.71 -10.15
N ALA A 197 53.45 -24.76 -10.68
CA ALA A 197 53.22 -26.09 -10.09
C ALA A 197 52.82 -26.21 -8.60
N GLY A 198 51.73 -26.91 -8.37
CA GLY A 198 51.65 -27.79 -7.22
C GLY A 198 50.30 -27.88 -6.51
N SER A 199 49.61 -28.99 -6.77
CA SER A 199 48.80 -29.77 -5.81
C SER A 199 47.51 -29.22 -5.24
N ALA A 200 46.39 -29.79 -5.68
CA ALA A 200 45.19 -29.97 -4.84
C ALA A 200 45.53 -30.89 -3.64
N PRO A 201 44.75 -30.79 -2.54
CA PRO A 201 43.49 -31.49 -2.43
C PRO A 201 42.35 -30.72 -1.72
N SER A 202 41.16 -31.11 -2.05
CA SER A 202 39.91 -31.05 -1.26
C SER A 202 40.08 -31.84 0.06
N PRO A 203 39.12 -31.79 1.02
CA PRO A 203 37.83 -31.14 1.17
C PRO A 203 37.51 -30.64 2.60
N ALA A 204 36.28 -30.17 2.77
CA ALA A 204 35.49 -30.15 4.01
C ALA A 204 35.76 -29.03 5.03
N GLY A 205 34.79 -28.21 5.21
CA GLY A 205 34.56 -27.30 6.33
C GLY A 205 33.10 -26.86 6.32
N ALA A 206 32.24 -27.73 6.86
CA ALA A 206 30.85 -27.34 7.20
C ALA A 206 30.91 -26.30 8.30
N GLU A 207 30.58 -25.07 7.99
CA GLU A 207 30.31 -24.04 9.02
C GLU A 207 29.00 -24.37 9.71
N ALA A 208 29.12 -24.84 10.94
CA ALA A 208 28.02 -25.05 11.87
C ALA A 208 27.39 -23.70 12.23
N GLN A 209 26.11 -23.57 11.96
CA GLN A 209 25.30 -22.51 12.51
C GLN A 209 25.35 -22.56 14.04
N PRO A 210 25.50 -21.40 14.74
CA PRO A 210 25.40 -21.36 16.18
C PRO A 210 24.01 -21.77 16.65
N PRO A 211 23.86 -22.48 17.76
CA PRO A 211 22.57 -22.90 18.29
C PRO A 211 21.75 -21.69 18.67
N VAL A 212 20.52 -21.61 18.15
CA VAL A 212 19.51 -20.64 18.56
C VAL A 212 19.21 -20.88 20.05
N ALA A 213 19.56 -19.92 20.89
CA ALA A 213 19.24 -19.96 22.30
C ALA A 213 17.70 -20.00 22.45
N PRO A 214 17.15 -20.78 23.41
CA PRO A 214 15.73 -20.79 23.69
C PRO A 214 15.29 -19.38 24.12
N ILE A 215 14.26 -18.84 23.45
CA ILE A 215 13.63 -17.58 23.81
C ILE A 215 13.09 -17.74 25.23
N ALA A 216 13.67 -17.03 26.19
CA ALA A 216 13.18 -17.01 27.57
C ALA A 216 11.73 -16.51 27.54
N SER A 217 10.81 -17.33 28.08
CA SER A 217 9.41 -16.95 28.25
C SER A 217 9.35 -15.75 29.20
N ASP A 218 8.71 -14.66 28.77
CA ASP A 218 8.48 -13.48 29.63
C ASP A 218 7.27 -13.76 30.54
N PRO A 219 7.47 -13.94 31.85
CA PRO A 219 6.40 -14.28 32.78
C PRO A 219 5.30 -13.19 32.83
N ALA A 220 5.63 -11.94 32.52
CA ALA A 220 4.65 -10.86 32.46
C ALA A 220 3.74 -11.01 31.21
N LEU A 221 4.27 -11.54 30.14
CA LEU A 221 3.50 -11.83 28.93
C LEU A 221 2.54 -13.01 29.14
N GLU A 222 3.01 -14.06 29.82
CA GLU A 222 2.18 -15.22 30.18
C GLU A 222 1.03 -14.85 31.11
N GLN A 223 1.27 -14.01 32.10
CA GLN A 223 0.22 -13.50 32.99
C GLN A 223 -0.81 -12.65 32.25
N ARG A 224 -0.37 -11.81 31.30
CA ARG A 224 -1.29 -11.02 30.48
C ARG A 224 -2.15 -11.90 29.56
N VAL A 225 -1.58 -12.93 28.99
CA VAL A 225 -2.32 -13.90 28.17
C VAL A 225 -3.38 -14.60 28.98
N ALA A 226 -3.05 -15.14 30.16
CA ALA A 226 -3.99 -15.81 31.06
C ALA A 226 -5.12 -14.86 31.51
N SER A 227 -4.82 -13.60 31.82
CA SER A 227 -5.83 -12.60 32.17
C SER A 227 -6.78 -12.31 31.00
N LEU A 228 -6.27 -12.16 29.79
CA LEU A 228 -7.10 -11.94 28.58
C LEU A 228 -7.97 -13.15 28.25
N GLU A 229 -7.45 -14.37 28.40
CA GLU A 229 -8.22 -15.59 28.20
C GLU A 229 -9.40 -15.68 29.18
N THR A 230 -9.18 -15.31 30.45
CA THR A 230 -10.23 -15.26 31.47
C THR A 230 -11.32 -14.23 31.12
N GLN A 231 -10.93 -13.03 30.67
CA GLN A 231 -11.87 -11.99 30.24
C GLN A 231 -12.68 -12.42 29.00
N VAL A 232 -12.05 -13.06 28.04
CA VAL A 232 -12.73 -13.59 26.85
C VAL A 232 -13.72 -14.67 27.21
N ALA A 233 -13.37 -15.55 28.16
CA ALA A 233 -14.28 -16.59 28.64
C ALA A 233 -15.53 -16.00 29.36
N ALA A 234 -15.32 -14.98 30.20
CA ALA A 234 -16.41 -14.26 30.87
C ALA A 234 -17.35 -13.59 29.89
N LEU A 235 -16.82 -12.82 28.93
CA LEU A 235 -17.62 -12.15 27.89
C LEU A 235 -18.40 -13.14 27.02
N ARG A 236 -17.82 -14.29 26.71
CA ARG A 236 -18.54 -15.35 25.98
C ARG A 236 -19.69 -15.97 26.78
N ALA A 237 -19.53 -16.10 28.11
CA ALA A 237 -20.58 -16.57 28.97
C ALA A 237 -21.74 -15.56 29.07
N GLU A 238 -21.44 -14.28 29.22
CA GLU A 238 -22.43 -13.21 29.21
C GLU A 238 -23.20 -13.15 27.88
N LEU A 239 -22.49 -13.26 26.75
CA LEU A 239 -23.13 -13.28 25.44
C LEU A 239 -24.08 -14.45 25.26
N ARG A 240 -23.70 -15.65 25.75
CA ARG A 240 -24.59 -16.82 25.72
C ARG A 240 -25.84 -16.61 26.60
N ALA A 241 -25.65 -16.08 27.78
CA ALA A 241 -26.78 -15.79 28.68
C ALA A 241 -27.75 -14.76 28.06
N LEU A 242 -27.23 -13.77 27.33
CA LEU A 242 -28.09 -12.82 26.62
C LEU A 242 -28.83 -13.45 25.44
N ILE A 243 -28.19 -14.37 24.71
CA ILE A 243 -28.83 -15.10 23.59
C ILE A 243 -29.92 -16.04 24.10
N ASP A 244 -29.69 -16.70 25.26
CA ASP A 244 -30.66 -17.62 25.84
C ASP A 244 -31.88 -16.91 26.49
N MET A 245 -31.79 -15.56 26.67
CA MET A 245 -32.90 -14.73 27.16
C MET A 245 -33.75 -14.08 26.04
N LEU A 246 -33.35 -14.22 24.77
CA LEU A 246 -34.06 -13.70 23.61
C LEU A 246 -34.88 -14.77 22.90
#